data_6d20896824079efadaf9b4f62d3f78c2
#
_entry.id   6d20896824079efadaf9b4f62d3f78c2
#
_cell.length_a   1.000
_cell.length_b   1.000
_cell.length_c   1.000
_cell.angle_alpha   90.00
_cell.angle_beta   90.00
_cell.angle_gamma   90.00
#
_symmetry.space_group_name_H-M   'P 1'
#
loop_
_entity.id
_entity.type
_entity.pdbx_description
1 polymer ?
#
loop_
_entity_poly.entity_id
_entity_poly.type
_entity_poly.pdbx_seq_one_letter_code
_entity_poly.pdbx_strand_id
1 'polypeptide(L)'
;MTTRALALRDALARLRDPGALEAFSAVAGEPLFAVELDGDPGDAAVPVALAQLAAPTVALVRDPEAPAARRFARHFDVVVASESELGCVDAAVRATPIASAVLAQLLRFGDPRTIEAGLIAESLAYSALQAGPEFRAWLAARPVSPAPRSASEAPLRVRRDGASLHLTLDRGAKRNAYSAALRDALVEALQLAASDDTIAQVVLDGAGPAFCAGGDLDEFGEAPDPATAHAIRTTRSAARLLASVRDRALVRVHGACVGAGIELAAFAGRVVAREDAWFQLPELSMGLIPGAGGTLSLPRRIGRQRTAWLALSGVRLDAATALRWRLVDAIE
;
A
#
# COMPACT_ATOMS: atom_id res chain seq x y z
N MET A 1 4.37 -23.96 10.44
CA MET A 1 4.21 -24.84 9.24
C MET A 1 3.98 -23.92 8.05
N THR A 2 4.68 -24.13 6.95
CA THR A 2 4.51 -23.31 5.72
C THR A 2 3.29 -23.82 4.97
N THR A 3 2.44 -22.92 4.48
CA THR A 3 1.28 -23.29 3.66
C THR A 3 1.73 -23.96 2.37
N ARG A 4 1.25 -25.18 2.12
CA ARG A 4 1.42 -25.84 0.84
C ARG A 4 0.26 -25.43 -0.10
N ALA A 5 0.59 -25.02 -1.32
CA ALA A 5 -0.43 -24.77 -2.32
C ALA A 5 -1.29 -26.02 -2.59
N LEU A 6 -2.59 -25.83 -2.65
CA LEU A 6 -3.54 -26.90 -3.01
C LEU A 6 -3.51 -27.12 -4.52
N ALA A 7 -3.66 -28.36 -4.94
CA ALA A 7 -3.97 -28.63 -6.36
C ALA A 7 -5.31 -27.97 -6.72
N LEU A 8 -5.45 -27.45 -7.94
CA LEU A 8 -6.65 -26.73 -8.39
C LEU A 8 -7.95 -27.50 -8.14
N ARG A 9 -7.96 -28.81 -8.43
CA ARG A 9 -9.15 -29.66 -8.19
C ARG A 9 -9.59 -29.67 -6.72
N ASP A 10 -8.63 -29.81 -5.81
CA ASP A 10 -8.92 -29.86 -4.37
C ASP A 10 -9.36 -28.49 -3.85
N ALA A 11 -8.72 -27.41 -4.35
CA ALA A 11 -9.10 -26.05 -4.04
C ALA A 11 -10.54 -25.74 -4.47
N LEU A 12 -10.93 -26.14 -5.68
CA LEU A 12 -12.29 -25.97 -6.19
C LEU A 12 -13.32 -26.78 -5.38
N ALA A 13 -12.95 -27.99 -4.93
CA ALA A 13 -13.82 -28.78 -4.06
C ALA A 13 -14.03 -28.09 -2.70
N ARG A 14 -12.95 -27.58 -2.08
CA ARG A 14 -13.04 -26.85 -0.80
C ARG A 14 -13.86 -25.56 -0.91
N LEU A 15 -13.75 -24.81 -2.00
CA LEU A 15 -14.52 -23.58 -2.20
C LEU A 15 -16.03 -23.81 -2.42
N ARG A 16 -16.46 -25.06 -2.68
CA ARG A 16 -17.88 -25.44 -2.74
C ARG A 16 -18.46 -25.80 -1.39
N ASP A 17 -17.61 -26.02 -0.39
CA ASP A 17 -18.06 -26.32 0.98
C ASP A 17 -18.69 -25.05 1.58
N PRO A 18 -19.88 -25.13 2.18
CA PRO A 18 -20.49 -23.99 2.86
C PRO A 18 -19.62 -23.40 3.99
N GLY A 19 -18.75 -24.21 4.62
CA GLY A 19 -17.81 -23.79 5.65
C GLY A 19 -16.51 -23.15 5.13
N ALA A 20 -16.35 -23.01 3.80
CA ALA A 20 -15.10 -22.49 3.20
C ALA A 20 -14.68 -21.11 3.75
N LEU A 21 -15.65 -20.21 3.96
CA LEU A 21 -15.37 -18.86 4.46
C LEU A 21 -14.81 -18.86 5.90
N GLU A 22 -15.25 -19.79 6.72
CA GLU A 22 -14.75 -19.96 8.09
C GLU A 22 -13.40 -20.70 8.09
N ALA A 23 -13.28 -21.76 7.28
CA ALA A 23 -12.08 -22.57 7.16
C ALA A 23 -10.85 -21.76 6.66
N PHE A 24 -11.08 -20.73 5.84
CA PHE A 24 -10.05 -19.81 5.36
C PHE A 24 -10.28 -18.40 5.92
N SER A 25 -9.92 -18.21 7.18
CA SER A 25 -10.07 -16.94 7.86
C SER A 25 -8.94 -16.69 8.87
N ALA A 26 -8.70 -15.43 9.17
CA ALA A 26 -7.74 -15.02 10.20
C ALA A 26 -8.15 -15.40 11.64
N VAL A 27 -9.40 -15.80 11.85
CA VAL A 27 -9.97 -16.01 13.21
C VAL A 27 -10.07 -17.49 13.57
N ALA A 28 -10.56 -18.32 12.66
CA ALA A 28 -10.93 -19.69 12.97
C ALA A 28 -10.25 -20.75 12.10
N GLY A 29 -9.56 -20.37 11.06
CA GLY A 29 -9.02 -21.30 10.07
C GLY A 29 -7.62 -20.95 9.57
N GLU A 30 -7.33 -21.36 8.35
CA GLU A 30 -6.09 -21.02 7.66
C GLU A 30 -6.15 -19.58 7.16
N PRO A 31 -5.18 -18.71 7.54
CA PRO A 31 -5.22 -17.30 7.19
C PRO A 31 -4.83 -17.01 5.73
N LEU A 32 -4.48 -18.02 4.96
CA LEU A 32 -4.07 -17.93 3.56
C LEU A 32 -4.69 -19.05 2.72
N PHE A 33 -5.20 -18.72 1.55
CA PHE A 33 -5.68 -19.70 0.56
C PHE A 33 -4.73 -19.72 -0.64
N ALA A 34 -3.89 -20.75 -0.75
CA ALA A 34 -2.91 -20.90 -1.81
C ALA A 34 -3.27 -22.05 -2.77
N VAL A 35 -3.19 -21.80 -4.07
CA VAL A 35 -3.56 -22.77 -5.12
C VAL A 35 -2.50 -22.81 -6.22
N GLU A 36 -2.08 -24.01 -6.58
CA GLU A 36 -1.23 -24.26 -7.73
C GLU A 36 -2.07 -24.32 -9.01
N LEU A 37 -1.78 -23.45 -9.97
CA LEU A 37 -2.55 -23.32 -11.21
C LEU A 37 -1.83 -24.00 -12.38
N ASP A 38 -1.49 -25.27 -12.20
CA ASP A 38 -0.93 -26.10 -13.27
C ASP A 38 -2.03 -26.93 -13.95
N GLY A 39 -1.79 -27.33 -15.20
CA GLY A 39 -2.63 -28.25 -15.94
C GLY A 39 -3.88 -27.61 -16.56
N ASP A 40 -4.83 -28.48 -16.87
CA ASP A 40 -6.10 -28.13 -17.51
C ASP A 40 -7.24 -27.98 -16.48
N PRO A 41 -7.89 -26.82 -16.39
CA PRO A 41 -9.03 -26.62 -15.49
C PRO A 41 -10.33 -27.28 -16.00
N GLY A 42 -10.36 -27.83 -17.20
CA GLY A 42 -11.58 -28.30 -17.85
C GLY A 42 -12.63 -27.18 -17.94
N ASP A 43 -13.91 -27.53 -17.74
CA ASP A 43 -15.02 -26.56 -17.75
C ASP A 43 -15.29 -25.91 -16.39
N ALA A 44 -14.37 -26.06 -15.43
CA ALA A 44 -14.56 -25.47 -14.09
C ALA A 44 -14.77 -23.97 -14.13
N ALA A 45 -15.85 -23.49 -13.51
CA ALA A 45 -16.08 -22.06 -13.27
C ALA A 45 -15.28 -21.57 -12.07
N VAL A 46 -14.95 -20.28 -12.06
CA VAL A 46 -14.37 -19.62 -10.87
C VAL A 46 -15.45 -19.56 -9.78
N PRO A 47 -15.24 -20.18 -8.60
CA PRO A 47 -16.23 -20.12 -7.53
C PRO A 47 -16.37 -18.69 -6.99
N VAL A 48 -17.60 -18.25 -6.74
CA VAL A 48 -17.89 -16.95 -6.11
C VAL A 48 -17.23 -16.86 -4.74
N ALA A 49 -17.18 -17.96 -4.00
CA ALA A 49 -16.53 -18.06 -2.70
C ALA A 49 -15.07 -17.57 -2.70
N LEU A 50 -14.32 -17.74 -3.80
CA LEU A 50 -12.93 -17.27 -3.90
C LEU A 50 -12.80 -15.76 -3.62
N ALA A 51 -13.72 -14.96 -4.17
CA ALA A 51 -13.73 -13.50 -3.94
C ALA A 51 -14.26 -13.12 -2.54
N GLN A 52 -14.95 -14.03 -1.88
CA GLN A 52 -15.59 -13.81 -0.57
C GLN A 52 -14.74 -14.25 0.61
N LEU A 53 -13.64 -15.00 0.39
CA LEU A 53 -12.76 -15.48 1.46
C LEU A 53 -12.27 -14.32 2.32
N ALA A 54 -12.34 -14.47 3.64
CA ALA A 54 -11.77 -13.51 4.60
C ALA A 54 -10.27 -13.77 4.86
N ALA A 55 -9.57 -14.21 3.82
CA ALA A 55 -8.14 -14.46 3.81
C ALA A 55 -7.55 -14.03 2.45
N PRO A 56 -6.29 -13.62 2.37
CA PRO A 56 -5.60 -13.43 1.10
C PRO A 56 -5.59 -14.72 0.28
N THR A 57 -5.68 -14.59 -1.03
CA THR A 57 -5.63 -15.71 -1.97
C THR A 57 -4.40 -15.60 -2.85
N VAL A 58 -3.63 -16.70 -2.97
CA VAL A 58 -2.39 -16.76 -3.74
C VAL A 58 -2.47 -17.84 -4.81
N ALA A 59 -2.17 -17.45 -6.05
CA ALA A 59 -1.97 -18.39 -7.15
C ALA A 59 -0.47 -18.65 -7.30
N LEU A 60 -0.05 -19.91 -7.18
CA LEU A 60 1.26 -20.37 -7.59
C LEU A 60 1.21 -20.77 -9.06
N VAL A 61 1.94 -20.05 -9.91
CA VAL A 61 1.93 -20.18 -11.36
C VAL A 61 3.36 -20.39 -11.84
N ARG A 62 3.74 -21.64 -12.13
CA ARG A 62 5.06 -21.96 -12.69
C ARG A 62 5.11 -21.75 -14.18
N ASP A 63 4.00 -22.03 -14.87
CA ASP A 63 3.84 -21.76 -16.30
C ASP A 63 2.68 -20.79 -16.53
N PRO A 64 2.95 -19.51 -16.87
CA PRO A 64 1.92 -18.52 -17.18
C PRO A 64 1.03 -18.89 -18.39
N GLU A 65 1.52 -19.76 -19.26
CA GLU A 65 0.80 -20.23 -20.45
C GLU A 65 -0.13 -21.41 -20.17
N ALA A 66 -0.02 -22.03 -18.99
CA ALA A 66 -0.92 -23.10 -18.58
C ALA A 66 -2.40 -22.66 -18.65
N PRO A 67 -3.33 -23.48 -19.19
CA PRO A 67 -4.74 -23.12 -19.30
C PRO A 67 -5.38 -22.68 -17.98
N ALA A 68 -5.02 -23.34 -16.86
CA ALA A 68 -5.48 -22.96 -15.53
C ALA A 68 -4.98 -21.58 -15.12
N ALA A 69 -3.69 -21.27 -15.34
CA ALA A 69 -3.11 -19.98 -15.04
C ALA A 69 -3.79 -18.85 -15.82
N ARG A 70 -3.94 -19.00 -17.14
CA ARG A 70 -4.61 -18.01 -18.00
C ARG A 70 -6.05 -17.73 -17.58
N ARG A 71 -6.77 -18.75 -17.09
CA ARG A 71 -8.18 -18.63 -16.73
C ARG A 71 -8.38 -18.11 -15.31
N PHE A 72 -7.61 -18.59 -14.33
CA PHE A 72 -7.88 -18.39 -12.91
C PHE A 72 -6.99 -17.33 -12.25
N ALA A 73 -5.72 -17.14 -12.67
CA ALA A 73 -4.76 -16.30 -11.96
C ALA A 73 -5.27 -14.88 -11.65
N ARG A 74 -6.00 -14.27 -12.58
CA ARG A 74 -6.56 -12.92 -12.42
C ARG A 74 -7.56 -12.77 -11.26
N HIS A 75 -8.11 -13.87 -10.74
CA HIS A 75 -9.10 -13.87 -9.66
C HIS A 75 -8.47 -13.94 -8.28
N PHE A 76 -7.16 -14.27 -8.19
CA PHE A 76 -6.41 -14.29 -6.95
C PHE A 76 -5.90 -12.88 -6.59
N ASP A 77 -5.60 -12.67 -5.30
CA ASP A 77 -5.04 -11.40 -4.83
C ASP A 77 -3.58 -11.26 -5.20
N VAL A 78 -2.83 -12.36 -5.14
CA VAL A 78 -1.41 -12.42 -5.47
C VAL A 78 -1.16 -13.57 -6.44
N VAL A 79 -0.24 -13.35 -7.37
CA VAL A 79 0.32 -14.39 -8.24
C VAL A 79 1.81 -14.47 -7.96
N VAL A 80 2.29 -15.67 -7.67
CA VAL A 80 3.72 -15.97 -7.42
C VAL A 80 4.21 -17.05 -8.39
N ALA A 81 5.50 -17.01 -8.72
CA ALA A 81 6.11 -17.96 -9.65
C ALA A 81 6.83 -19.13 -8.94
N SER A 82 7.08 -19.02 -7.63
CA SER A 82 7.86 -20.00 -6.88
C SER A 82 7.33 -20.24 -5.47
N GLU A 83 7.70 -21.41 -4.91
CA GLU A 83 7.44 -21.74 -3.50
C GLU A 83 8.15 -20.77 -2.54
N SER A 84 9.30 -20.21 -2.93
CA SER A 84 10.01 -19.21 -2.13
C SER A 84 9.21 -17.93 -2.00
N GLU A 85 8.62 -17.44 -3.09
CA GLU A 85 7.73 -16.26 -3.06
C GLU A 85 6.45 -16.55 -2.28
N LEU A 86 5.87 -17.74 -2.44
CA LEU A 86 4.72 -18.18 -1.64
C LEU A 86 5.08 -18.17 -0.15
N GLY A 87 6.25 -18.72 0.20
CA GLY A 87 6.74 -18.74 1.57
C GLY A 87 6.92 -17.36 2.20
N CYS A 88 7.38 -16.37 1.43
CA CYS A 88 7.48 -14.98 1.88
C CYS A 88 6.10 -14.40 2.22
N VAL A 89 5.11 -14.62 1.34
CA VAL A 89 3.73 -14.15 1.56
C VAL A 89 3.09 -14.87 2.75
N ASP A 90 3.25 -16.20 2.84
CA ASP A 90 2.71 -17.01 3.93
C ASP A 90 3.24 -16.54 5.29
N ALA A 91 4.56 -16.31 5.40
CA ALA A 91 5.18 -15.85 6.62
C ALA A 91 4.62 -14.49 7.08
N ALA A 92 4.45 -13.54 6.16
CA ALA A 92 3.88 -12.23 6.47
C ALA A 92 2.41 -12.32 6.87
N VAL A 93 1.60 -13.09 6.14
CA VAL A 93 0.18 -13.29 6.45
C VAL A 93 0.00 -13.95 7.83
N ARG A 94 0.83 -14.93 8.18
CA ARG A 94 0.75 -15.58 9.49
C ARG A 94 1.21 -14.69 10.64
N ALA A 95 2.09 -13.73 10.36
CA ALA A 95 2.54 -12.76 11.37
C ALA A 95 1.42 -11.73 11.71
N THR A 96 0.64 -11.31 10.71
CA THR A 96 -0.43 -10.32 10.86
C THR A 96 -1.66 -10.71 10.03
N PRO A 97 -2.36 -11.79 10.42
CA PRO A 97 -3.44 -12.38 9.63
C PRO A 97 -4.65 -11.44 9.48
N ILE A 98 -4.98 -10.64 10.49
CA ILE A 98 -6.11 -9.71 10.43
C ILE A 98 -5.82 -8.56 9.47
N ALA A 99 -4.64 -7.92 9.58
CA ALA A 99 -4.26 -6.83 8.68
C ALA A 99 -4.16 -7.33 7.22
N SER A 100 -3.63 -8.53 7.02
CA SER A 100 -3.53 -9.16 5.69
C SER A 100 -4.91 -9.43 5.07
N ALA A 101 -5.86 -9.93 5.87
CA ALA A 101 -7.25 -10.15 5.44
C ALA A 101 -7.93 -8.83 5.07
N VAL A 102 -7.80 -7.81 5.91
CA VAL A 102 -8.37 -6.46 5.67
C VAL A 102 -7.80 -5.84 4.40
N LEU A 103 -6.48 -5.96 4.18
CA LEU A 103 -5.85 -5.48 2.95
C LEU A 103 -6.43 -6.17 1.70
N ALA A 104 -6.50 -7.51 1.71
CA ALA A 104 -7.02 -8.29 0.59
C ALA A 104 -8.48 -7.92 0.29
N GLN A 105 -9.32 -7.83 1.32
CA GLN A 105 -10.72 -7.42 1.18
C GLN A 105 -10.83 -6.00 0.61
N LEU A 106 -10.07 -5.03 1.14
CA LEU A 106 -10.09 -3.65 0.66
C LEU A 106 -9.68 -3.55 -0.81
N LEU A 107 -8.63 -4.25 -1.22
CA LEU A 107 -8.16 -4.27 -2.61
C LEU A 107 -9.17 -4.98 -3.55
N ARG A 108 -9.98 -5.91 -3.05
CA ARG A 108 -11.03 -6.60 -3.83
C ARG A 108 -12.25 -5.72 -4.10
N PHE A 109 -12.49 -4.67 -3.32
CA PHE A 109 -13.53 -3.68 -3.65
C PHE A 109 -13.36 -3.09 -5.06
N GLY A 110 -12.16 -3.25 -5.63
CA GLY A 110 -11.84 -2.75 -6.95
C GLY A 110 -11.56 -1.26 -6.97
N ASP A 111 -11.67 -0.67 -8.15
CA ASP A 111 -11.49 0.77 -8.30
C ASP A 111 -12.74 1.49 -7.76
N PRO A 112 -12.64 2.20 -6.62
CA PRO A 112 -13.77 2.96 -6.12
C PRO A 112 -14.15 4.03 -7.15
N ARG A 113 -15.45 4.30 -7.27
CA ARG A 113 -15.98 5.26 -8.26
C ARG A 113 -15.36 6.65 -8.14
N THR A 114 -14.90 7.02 -6.94
CA THR A 114 -14.24 8.29 -6.67
C THR A 114 -13.03 8.09 -5.77
N ILE A 115 -12.04 8.97 -5.90
CA ILE A 115 -10.88 9.04 -4.99
C ILE A 115 -11.36 9.18 -3.54
N GLU A 116 -12.34 10.04 -3.31
CA GLU A 116 -12.89 10.31 -1.97
C GLU A 116 -13.44 9.05 -1.31
N ALA A 117 -14.31 8.31 -2.01
CA ALA A 117 -14.88 7.06 -1.48
C ALA A 117 -13.80 6.04 -1.11
N GLY A 118 -12.75 5.93 -1.90
CA GLY A 118 -11.65 5.03 -1.62
C GLY A 118 -10.80 5.46 -0.44
N LEU A 119 -10.47 6.76 -0.33
CA LEU A 119 -9.72 7.29 0.82
C LEU A 119 -10.51 7.13 2.13
N ILE A 120 -11.83 7.29 2.09
CA ILE A 120 -12.70 7.01 3.25
C ILE A 120 -12.64 5.53 3.61
N ALA A 121 -12.79 4.63 2.64
CA ALA A 121 -12.75 3.18 2.88
C ALA A 121 -11.38 2.74 3.45
N GLU A 122 -10.27 3.21 2.88
CA GLU A 122 -8.93 2.98 3.41
C GLU A 122 -8.79 3.46 4.85
N SER A 123 -9.22 4.70 5.12
CA SER A 123 -9.12 5.30 6.46
C SER A 123 -9.97 4.58 7.51
N LEU A 124 -11.15 4.07 7.15
CA LEU A 124 -11.98 3.24 8.04
C LEU A 124 -11.29 1.90 8.33
N ALA A 125 -10.77 1.23 7.30
CA ALA A 125 -10.04 -0.03 7.44
C ALA A 125 -8.78 0.16 8.30
N TYR A 126 -8.01 1.22 8.04
CA TYR A 126 -6.82 1.58 8.82
C TYR A 126 -7.18 1.84 10.30
N SER A 127 -8.25 2.57 10.57
CA SER A 127 -8.72 2.86 11.93
C SER A 127 -9.16 1.59 12.67
N ALA A 128 -9.84 0.66 11.99
CA ALA A 128 -10.19 -0.63 12.57
C ALA A 128 -8.94 -1.41 13.00
N LEU A 129 -7.89 -1.40 12.17
CA LEU A 129 -6.62 -2.04 12.49
C LEU A 129 -5.85 -1.32 13.61
N GLN A 130 -5.88 0.01 13.67
CA GLN A 130 -5.31 0.76 14.79
C GLN A 130 -5.94 0.36 16.15
N ALA A 131 -7.22 0.00 16.16
CA ALA A 131 -7.90 -0.56 17.33
C ALA A 131 -7.64 -2.06 17.52
N GLY A 132 -6.98 -2.73 16.56
CA GLY A 132 -6.79 -4.16 16.52
C GLY A 132 -5.67 -4.68 17.44
N PRO A 133 -5.63 -6.00 17.68
CA PRO A 133 -4.64 -6.61 18.55
C PRO A 133 -3.23 -6.60 17.96
N GLU A 134 -3.08 -6.73 16.64
CA GLU A 134 -1.78 -6.81 15.97
C GLU A 134 -1.02 -5.49 16.09
N PHE A 135 -1.67 -4.36 15.80
CA PHE A 135 -1.06 -3.04 15.97
C PHE A 135 -0.73 -2.73 17.45
N ARG A 136 -1.63 -3.10 18.38
CA ARG A 136 -1.36 -2.94 19.81
C ARG A 136 -0.16 -3.76 20.28
N ALA A 137 -0.02 -4.99 19.81
CA ALA A 137 1.13 -5.83 20.12
C ALA A 137 2.43 -5.23 19.57
N TRP A 138 2.39 -4.73 18.33
CA TRP A 138 3.53 -4.04 17.72
C TRP A 138 3.92 -2.77 18.50
N LEU A 139 2.95 -1.93 18.90
CA LEU A 139 3.22 -0.74 19.74
C LEU A 139 3.86 -1.12 21.08
N ALA A 140 3.35 -2.15 21.74
CA ALA A 140 3.86 -2.61 23.04
C ALA A 140 5.30 -3.17 22.94
N ALA A 141 5.67 -3.74 21.79
CA ALA A 141 7.01 -4.28 21.56
C ALA A 141 8.05 -3.20 21.19
N ARG A 142 7.63 -1.96 20.91
CA ARG A 142 8.55 -0.89 20.53
C ARG A 142 9.34 -0.38 21.73
N PRO A 143 10.65 -0.12 21.56
CA PRO A 143 11.42 0.63 22.53
C PRO A 143 10.81 2.03 22.69
N VAL A 144 10.59 2.47 23.92
CA VAL A 144 10.24 3.88 24.17
C VAL A 144 11.46 4.72 23.84
N SER A 145 11.37 5.48 22.76
CA SER A 145 12.43 6.43 22.40
C SER A 145 12.19 7.75 23.14
N PRO A 146 13.12 8.23 23.96
CA PRO A 146 13.03 9.54 24.58
C PRO A 146 13.50 10.65 23.64
N ALA A 147 13.30 10.52 22.34
CA ALA A 147 13.76 11.54 21.39
C ALA A 147 13.06 12.88 21.68
N PRO A 148 13.79 13.96 21.93
CA PRO A 148 13.18 15.27 22.09
C PRO A 148 12.44 15.60 20.79
N ARG A 149 11.17 15.98 20.89
CA ARG A 149 10.45 16.63 19.81
C ARG A 149 11.22 17.93 19.51
N SER A 150 12.10 17.87 18.55
CA SER A 150 12.77 19.07 18.03
C SER A 150 11.67 19.95 17.46
N ALA A 151 11.33 21.01 18.17
CA ALA A 151 10.62 22.15 17.61
C ALA A 151 11.55 22.73 16.56
N SER A 152 11.33 22.42 15.30
CA SER A 152 12.30 22.71 14.31
C SER A 152 11.70 23.31 13.05
N GLU A 153 12.60 23.63 12.20
CA GLU A 153 12.54 23.98 10.80
C GLU A 153 11.26 23.51 10.11
N ALA A 154 10.71 24.35 9.26
CA ALA A 154 9.53 24.03 8.48
C ALA A 154 9.73 22.69 7.76
N PRO A 155 8.84 21.68 7.94
CA PRO A 155 9.06 20.33 7.42
C PRO A 155 8.94 20.25 5.90
N LEU A 156 8.53 21.34 5.27
CA LEU A 156 8.33 21.52 3.83
C LEU A 156 8.87 22.89 3.41
N ARG A 157 9.76 22.91 2.42
CA ARG A 157 10.13 24.14 1.72
C ARG A 157 9.20 24.36 0.55
N VAL A 158 8.62 25.55 0.46
CA VAL A 158 7.74 25.97 -0.61
C VAL A 158 8.39 27.11 -1.39
N ARG A 159 8.60 26.93 -2.69
CA ARG A 159 9.15 27.96 -3.58
C ARG A 159 8.31 28.06 -4.84
N ARG A 160 7.91 29.27 -5.17
CA ARG A 160 7.28 29.55 -6.48
C ARG A 160 8.31 30.08 -7.45
N ASP A 161 8.30 29.58 -8.68
CA ASP A 161 9.14 30.01 -9.77
C ASP A 161 8.26 30.16 -11.03
N GLY A 162 7.84 31.36 -11.31
CA GLY A 162 6.86 31.63 -12.37
C GLY A 162 5.56 30.87 -12.15
N ALA A 163 5.23 30.00 -13.08
CA ALA A 163 4.05 29.13 -13.03
C ALA A 163 4.31 27.77 -12.36
N SER A 164 5.51 27.54 -11.79
CA SER A 164 5.87 26.29 -11.12
C SER A 164 5.89 26.47 -9.60
N LEU A 165 5.22 25.60 -8.87
CA LEU A 165 5.28 25.47 -7.40
C LEU A 165 6.16 24.28 -7.04
N HIS A 166 7.27 24.55 -6.37
CA HIS A 166 8.21 23.54 -5.88
C HIS A 166 7.98 23.28 -4.40
N LEU A 167 7.76 22.03 -4.06
CA LEU A 167 7.52 21.51 -2.74
C LEU A 167 8.64 20.52 -2.39
N THR A 168 9.52 20.87 -1.46
CA THR A 168 10.63 20.00 -1.06
C THR A 168 10.41 19.55 0.39
N LEU A 169 10.26 18.21 0.57
CA LEU A 169 10.24 17.62 1.92
C LEU A 169 11.58 17.89 2.60
N ASP A 170 11.59 18.50 3.79
CA ASP A 170 12.82 18.97 4.44
C ASP A 170 12.88 18.59 5.92
N ARG A 171 12.85 17.30 6.18
CA ARG A 171 13.07 16.69 7.50
C ARG A 171 14.23 15.68 7.44
N GLY A 172 15.41 16.14 6.97
CA GLY A 172 16.55 15.28 6.68
C GLY A 172 16.97 14.38 7.84
N ALA A 173 16.96 14.86 9.09
CA ALA A 173 17.26 14.08 10.29
C ALA A 173 16.31 12.86 10.49
N LYS A 174 15.09 12.95 9.99
CA LYS A 174 14.06 11.87 10.01
C LYS A 174 13.85 11.25 8.64
N ARG A 175 14.76 11.46 7.66
CA ARG A 175 14.63 10.97 6.29
C ARG A 175 13.26 11.30 5.68
N ASN A 176 12.78 12.51 5.93
CA ASN A 176 11.50 13.03 5.47
C ASN A 176 10.28 12.17 5.89
N ALA A 177 10.34 11.56 7.08
CA ALA A 177 9.23 10.78 7.61
C ALA A 177 7.96 11.63 7.69
N TYR A 178 6.84 11.04 7.22
CA TYR A 178 5.54 11.69 7.09
C TYR A 178 4.87 11.84 8.46
N SER A 179 5.01 13.02 9.04
CA SER A 179 4.44 13.43 10.33
C SER A 179 3.15 14.24 10.15
N ALA A 180 2.45 14.50 11.23
CA ALA A 180 1.30 15.41 11.25
C ALA A 180 1.69 16.81 10.74
N ALA A 181 2.84 17.35 11.18
CA ALA A 181 3.33 18.65 10.73
C ALA A 181 3.64 18.68 9.23
N LEU A 182 4.27 17.62 8.69
CA LEU A 182 4.55 17.51 7.25
C LEU A 182 3.26 17.34 6.44
N ARG A 183 2.31 16.53 6.94
CA ARG A 183 0.97 16.40 6.34
C ARG A 183 0.30 17.76 6.21
N ASP A 184 0.29 18.53 7.29
CA ASP A 184 -0.42 19.80 7.34
C ASP A 184 0.22 20.84 6.41
N ALA A 185 1.55 20.92 6.38
CA ALA A 185 2.29 21.79 5.46
C ALA A 185 2.04 21.41 3.98
N LEU A 186 2.01 20.10 3.66
CA LEU A 186 1.66 19.63 2.31
C LEU A 186 0.23 19.97 1.94
N VAL A 187 -0.72 19.80 2.86
CA VAL A 187 -2.13 20.13 2.63
C VAL A 187 -2.27 21.61 2.30
N GLU A 188 -1.64 22.52 3.07
CA GLU A 188 -1.69 23.96 2.84
C GLU A 188 -1.08 24.35 1.48
N ALA A 189 0.09 23.80 1.16
CA ALA A 189 0.75 24.08 -0.12
C ALA A 189 -0.03 23.53 -1.33
N LEU A 190 -0.64 22.35 -1.20
CA LEU A 190 -1.44 21.75 -2.27
C LEU A 190 -2.83 22.42 -2.40
N GLN A 191 -3.41 22.96 -1.32
CA GLN A 191 -4.60 23.81 -1.40
C GLN A 191 -4.34 25.08 -2.20
N LEU A 192 -3.18 25.72 -1.97
CA LEU A 192 -2.74 26.85 -2.79
C LEU A 192 -2.65 26.44 -4.27
N ALA A 193 -1.98 25.31 -4.56
CA ALA A 193 -1.89 24.82 -5.92
C ALA A 193 -3.25 24.51 -6.54
N ALA A 194 -4.21 23.98 -5.78
CA ALA A 194 -5.53 23.63 -6.28
C ALA A 194 -6.44 24.87 -6.53
N SER A 195 -6.19 25.98 -5.83
CA SER A 195 -7.00 27.21 -5.92
C SER A 195 -6.41 28.29 -6.83
N ASP A 196 -5.15 28.16 -7.26
CA ASP A 196 -4.45 29.15 -8.11
C ASP A 196 -4.19 28.55 -9.49
N ASP A 197 -5.02 28.90 -10.45
CA ASP A 197 -4.92 28.45 -11.86
C ASP A 197 -3.65 28.96 -12.58
N THR A 198 -2.96 29.95 -12.02
CA THR A 198 -1.67 30.43 -12.56
C THR A 198 -0.51 29.49 -12.22
N ILE A 199 -0.70 28.52 -11.33
CA ILE A 199 0.25 27.44 -11.05
C ILE A 199 0.03 26.32 -12.08
N ALA A 200 0.81 26.31 -13.15
CA ALA A 200 0.71 25.32 -14.22
C ALA A 200 1.40 23.99 -13.87
N GLN A 201 2.35 24.00 -12.92
CA GLN A 201 3.10 22.81 -12.54
C GLN A 201 3.32 22.76 -11.02
N VAL A 202 3.18 21.57 -10.42
CA VAL A 202 3.56 21.27 -9.04
C VAL A 202 4.68 20.24 -9.09
N VAL A 203 5.84 20.57 -8.53
CA VAL A 203 6.98 19.66 -8.41
C VAL A 203 7.18 19.32 -6.95
N LEU A 204 7.10 18.03 -6.61
CA LEU A 204 7.36 17.53 -5.26
C LEU A 204 8.63 16.70 -5.27
N ASP A 205 9.57 17.02 -4.39
CA ASP A 205 10.82 16.30 -4.17
C ASP A 205 11.16 16.19 -2.67
N GLY A 206 12.32 15.62 -2.35
CA GLY A 206 12.80 15.51 -0.97
C GLY A 206 14.25 15.99 -0.84
N ALA A 207 14.58 16.63 0.26
CA ALA A 207 15.94 16.96 0.63
C ALA A 207 16.63 15.78 1.33
N GLY A 208 17.98 15.74 1.26
CA GLY A 208 18.78 14.74 1.96
C GLY A 208 18.82 13.36 1.25
N PRO A 209 19.05 12.26 2.00
CA PRO A 209 19.38 10.96 1.40
C PRO A 209 18.17 10.11 0.99
N ALA A 210 16.95 10.57 1.23
CA ALA A 210 15.72 9.83 0.97
C ALA A 210 14.58 10.76 0.58
N PHE A 211 13.73 10.33 -0.33
CA PHE A 211 12.51 11.06 -0.62
C PHE A 211 11.58 11.07 0.59
N CYS A 212 11.20 9.90 1.12
CA CYS A 212 10.40 9.77 2.33
C CYS A 212 10.50 8.33 2.88
N ALA A 213 10.84 8.20 4.16
CA ALA A 213 11.00 6.90 4.83
C ALA A 213 9.69 6.31 5.39
N GLY A 214 8.53 6.83 5.00
CA GLY A 214 7.22 6.39 5.49
C GLY A 214 6.68 7.25 6.62
N GLY A 215 5.66 6.76 7.33
CA GLY A 215 5.08 7.46 8.47
C GLY A 215 6.10 7.70 9.59
N ASP A 216 6.00 8.83 10.28
CA ASP A 216 6.84 9.10 11.44
C ASP A 216 6.45 8.17 12.59
N LEU A 217 7.26 7.15 12.81
CA LEU A 217 6.96 6.12 13.80
C LEU A 217 6.79 6.69 15.22
N ASP A 218 7.42 7.82 15.54
CA ASP A 218 7.29 8.42 16.87
C ASP A 218 5.88 8.98 17.14
N GLU A 219 5.08 9.19 16.07
CA GLU A 219 3.69 9.63 16.17
C GLU A 219 2.67 8.47 16.19
N PHE A 220 3.14 7.22 15.98
CA PHE A 220 2.26 6.05 15.97
C PHE A 220 1.76 5.76 17.39
N GLY A 221 0.42 5.72 17.53
CA GLY A 221 -0.24 5.53 18.83
C GLY A 221 -0.53 6.83 19.59
N GLU A 222 -0.12 8.01 19.07
CA GLU A 222 -0.37 9.29 19.72
C GLU A 222 -1.77 9.86 19.49
N ALA A 223 -2.49 9.41 18.45
CA ALA A 223 -3.87 9.83 18.25
C ALA A 223 -4.72 9.41 19.47
N PRO A 224 -5.62 10.27 19.96
CA PRO A 224 -6.41 9.99 21.15
C PRO A 224 -7.25 8.70 20.99
N ASP A 225 -7.74 8.47 19.80
CA ASP A 225 -8.47 7.25 19.42
C ASP A 225 -8.52 7.09 17.89
N PRO A 226 -8.84 5.88 17.37
CA PRO A 226 -8.91 5.61 15.94
C PRO A 226 -10.00 6.39 15.19
N ALA A 227 -11.10 6.77 15.85
CA ALA A 227 -12.16 7.54 15.23
C ALA A 227 -11.73 8.99 14.96
N THR A 228 -11.08 9.63 15.95
CA THR A 228 -10.45 10.95 15.79
C THR A 228 -9.35 10.90 14.71
N ALA A 229 -8.53 9.85 14.69
CA ALA A 229 -7.53 9.65 13.65
C ALA A 229 -8.15 9.54 12.25
N HIS A 230 -9.31 8.85 12.11
CA HIS A 230 -10.06 8.81 10.86
C HIS A 230 -10.55 10.19 10.44
N ALA A 231 -11.15 10.95 11.34
CA ALA A 231 -11.64 12.32 11.06
C ALA A 231 -10.50 13.23 10.58
N ILE A 232 -9.32 13.14 11.21
CA ILE A 232 -8.13 13.90 10.79
C ILE A 232 -7.68 13.48 9.38
N ARG A 233 -7.53 12.18 9.09
CA ARG A 233 -7.09 11.69 7.77
C ARG A 233 -8.02 12.09 6.65
N THR A 234 -9.33 12.09 6.88
CA THR A 234 -10.33 12.45 5.86
C THR A 234 -10.48 13.96 5.69
N THR A 235 -10.20 14.74 6.73
CA THR A 235 -10.25 16.21 6.67
C THR A 235 -8.97 16.81 6.09
N ARG A 236 -7.79 16.36 6.58
CA ARG A 236 -6.46 16.84 6.19
C ARG A 236 -5.76 15.80 5.29
N SER A 237 -6.22 15.65 4.04
CA SER A 237 -5.74 14.62 3.10
C SER A 237 -4.85 15.20 2.01
N ALA A 238 -3.53 15.02 2.13
CA ALA A 238 -2.58 15.35 1.06
C ALA A 238 -2.81 14.48 -0.19
N ALA A 239 -3.21 13.21 -0.02
CA ALA A 239 -3.56 12.30 -1.10
C ALA A 239 -4.67 12.84 -2.00
N ARG A 240 -5.77 13.33 -1.40
CA ARG A 240 -6.89 13.93 -2.13
C ARG A 240 -6.46 15.14 -2.95
N LEU A 241 -5.64 16.01 -2.34
CA LEU A 241 -5.16 17.22 -3.01
C LEU A 241 -4.15 16.92 -4.12
N LEU A 242 -3.23 15.97 -3.91
CA LEU A 242 -2.34 15.48 -4.99
C LEU A 242 -3.15 14.91 -6.14
N ALA A 243 -4.20 14.14 -5.85
CA ALA A 243 -5.09 13.61 -6.89
C ALA A 243 -5.82 14.73 -7.66
N SER A 244 -6.22 15.83 -6.99
CA SER A 244 -6.90 16.97 -7.66
C SER A 244 -5.99 17.77 -8.59
N VAL A 245 -4.69 17.82 -8.31
CA VAL A 245 -3.68 18.50 -9.15
C VAL A 245 -2.87 17.52 -10.00
N ARG A 246 -3.31 16.27 -10.11
CA ARG A 246 -2.59 15.15 -10.70
C ARG A 246 -1.92 15.48 -12.04
N ASP A 247 -2.69 16.05 -12.97
CA ASP A 247 -2.25 16.22 -14.36
C ASP A 247 -1.09 17.23 -14.50
N ARG A 248 -0.89 18.08 -13.51
CA ARG A 248 0.21 19.05 -13.40
C ARG A 248 1.21 18.72 -12.30
N ALA A 249 1.06 17.57 -11.62
CA ALA A 249 1.96 17.12 -10.57
C ALA A 249 3.07 16.22 -11.11
N LEU A 250 4.32 16.61 -10.85
CA LEU A 250 5.54 15.83 -11.07
C LEU A 250 6.15 15.51 -9.68
N VAL A 251 6.38 14.24 -9.39
CA VAL A 251 7.09 13.82 -8.19
C VAL A 251 8.43 13.21 -8.56
N ARG A 252 9.52 13.69 -7.94
CA ARG A 252 10.88 13.19 -8.12
C ARG A 252 11.31 12.45 -6.85
N VAL A 253 11.58 11.16 -6.98
CA VAL A 253 11.92 10.29 -5.85
C VAL A 253 13.34 9.77 -5.92
N HIS A 254 13.98 9.61 -4.77
CA HIS A 254 15.35 9.08 -4.64
C HIS A 254 15.52 8.36 -3.30
N GLY A 255 16.50 7.46 -3.22
CA GLY A 255 16.77 6.69 -2.03
C GLY A 255 15.53 5.97 -1.51
N ALA A 256 15.26 6.03 -0.23
CA ALA A 256 14.08 5.41 0.36
C ALA A 256 12.79 6.13 -0.05
N CYS A 257 11.84 5.38 -0.61
CA CYS A 257 10.48 5.80 -0.94
C CYS A 257 9.51 4.75 -0.38
N VAL A 258 9.17 4.89 0.91
CA VAL A 258 8.55 3.85 1.73
C VAL A 258 7.18 4.30 2.23
N GLY A 259 6.20 3.39 2.27
CA GLY A 259 4.86 3.66 2.80
C GLY A 259 4.26 4.94 2.24
N ALA A 260 3.91 5.90 3.12
CA ALA A 260 3.37 7.21 2.71
C ALA A 260 4.17 7.89 1.60
N GLY A 261 5.49 7.66 1.49
CA GLY A 261 6.33 8.22 0.43
C GLY A 261 5.89 7.77 -0.95
N ILE A 262 5.75 6.46 -1.19
CA ILE A 262 5.29 5.97 -2.50
C ILE A 262 3.77 6.07 -2.65
N GLU A 263 3.02 5.94 -1.56
CA GLU A 263 1.56 6.07 -1.58
C GLU A 263 1.13 7.44 -2.12
N LEU A 264 1.72 8.52 -1.60
CA LEU A 264 1.46 9.89 -2.04
C LEU A 264 2.01 10.15 -3.44
N ALA A 265 3.27 9.77 -3.71
CA ALA A 265 3.89 9.97 -5.02
C ALA A 265 3.07 9.34 -6.15
N ALA A 266 2.47 8.18 -5.90
CA ALA A 266 1.67 7.45 -6.89
C ALA A 266 0.38 8.16 -7.33
N PHE A 267 -0.08 9.20 -6.64
CA PHE A 267 -1.20 10.05 -7.10
C PHE A 267 -0.81 11.03 -8.21
N ALA A 268 0.47 11.39 -8.33
CA ALA A 268 0.92 12.34 -9.35
C ALA A 268 0.73 11.80 -10.77
N GLY A 269 0.56 12.68 -11.74
CA GLY A 269 0.51 12.32 -13.16
C GLY A 269 1.83 11.76 -13.66
N ARG A 270 2.94 12.24 -13.10
CA ARG A 270 4.30 11.77 -13.44
C ARG A 270 5.15 11.55 -12.20
N VAL A 271 5.78 10.39 -12.13
CA VAL A 271 6.76 10.03 -11.10
C VAL A 271 8.08 9.67 -11.76
N VAL A 272 9.14 10.37 -11.38
CA VAL A 272 10.50 10.13 -11.89
C VAL A 272 11.37 9.68 -10.74
N ALA A 273 12.08 8.57 -10.90
CA ALA A 273 12.95 8.02 -9.89
C ALA A 273 14.41 8.22 -10.27
N ARG A 274 15.26 8.46 -9.26
CA ARG A 274 16.69 8.26 -9.43
C ARG A 274 17.03 6.78 -9.44
N GLU A 275 18.18 6.42 -10.00
CA GLU A 275 18.65 5.02 -10.03
C GLU A 275 18.75 4.39 -8.65
N ASP A 276 19.09 5.17 -7.61
CA ASP A 276 19.23 4.73 -6.22
C ASP A 276 17.88 4.60 -5.47
N ALA A 277 16.76 4.93 -6.12
CA ALA A 277 15.45 4.85 -5.49
C ALA A 277 15.02 3.38 -5.26
N TRP A 278 14.43 3.14 -4.10
CA TRP A 278 13.82 1.87 -3.77
C TRP A 278 12.50 2.07 -3.02
N PHE A 279 11.59 1.12 -3.19
CA PHE A 279 10.21 1.21 -2.76
C PHE A 279 9.83 0.04 -1.86
N GLN A 280 9.01 0.29 -0.85
CA GLN A 280 8.53 -0.75 0.07
C GLN A 280 7.22 -0.34 0.72
N LEU A 281 6.36 -1.32 1.03
CA LEU A 281 5.18 -1.17 1.87
C LEU A 281 5.36 -2.03 3.12
N PRO A 282 5.82 -1.47 4.24
CA PRO A 282 6.11 -2.23 5.45
C PRO A 282 4.94 -2.35 6.43
N GLU A 283 3.78 -1.76 6.12
CA GLU A 283 2.67 -1.51 7.05
C GLU A 283 2.15 -2.78 7.71
N LEU A 284 2.12 -3.90 6.97
CA LEU A 284 1.65 -5.19 7.51
C LEU A 284 2.51 -5.68 8.67
N SER A 285 3.83 -5.43 8.64
CA SER A 285 4.70 -5.80 9.78
C SER A 285 4.35 -5.08 11.08
N MET A 286 3.53 -4.04 11.00
CA MET A 286 3.01 -3.26 12.11
C MET A 286 1.56 -3.62 12.46
N GLY A 287 0.96 -4.60 11.79
CA GLY A 287 -0.46 -4.91 11.90
C GLY A 287 -1.37 -3.85 11.27
N LEU A 288 -0.86 -3.11 10.30
CA LEU A 288 -1.57 -2.05 9.57
C LEU A 288 -1.56 -2.32 8.05
N ILE A 289 -2.28 -1.50 7.32
CA ILE A 289 -2.27 -1.43 5.85
C ILE A 289 -1.73 -0.07 5.40
N PRO A 290 -1.41 0.16 4.12
CA PRO A 290 -1.15 1.50 3.61
C PRO A 290 -2.28 2.46 4.01
N GLY A 291 -1.92 3.65 4.52
CA GLY A 291 -2.89 4.58 5.12
C GLY A 291 -2.76 6.02 4.67
N ALA A 292 -1.92 6.27 3.65
CA ALA A 292 -1.76 7.57 3.00
C ALA A 292 -2.32 7.60 1.56
N GLY A 293 -3.24 6.69 1.25
CA GLY A 293 -3.90 6.55 -0.05
C GLY A 293 -3.35 5.41 -0.91
N GLY A 294 -2.45 4.58 -0.39
CA GLY A 294 -1.74 3.55 -1.16
C GLY A 294 -2.63 2.45 -1.70
N THR A 295 -3.73 2.13 -1.02
CA THR A 295 -4.69 1.13 -1.51
C THR A 295 -5.52 1.63 -2.71
N LEU A 296 -5.39 2.92 -3.06
CA LEU A 296 -5.98 3.52 -4.25
C LEU A 296 -4.94 3.86 -5.32
N SER A 297 -3.89 4.59 -4.93
CA SER A 297 -2.91 5.13 -5.87
C SER A 297 -2.11 4.02 -6.54
N LEU A 298 -1.67 3.02 -5.76
CA LEU A 298 -0.83 1.94 -6.27
C LEU A 298 -1.58 1.00 -7.22
N PRO A 299 -2.81 0.50 -6.91
CA PRO A 299 -3.55 -0.33 -7.87
C PRO A 299 -3.81 0.37 -9.21
N ARG A 300 -3.94 1.68 -9.23
CA ARG A 300 -4.12 2.49 -10.45
C ARG A 300 -2.86 2.56 -11.32
N ARG A 301 -1.68 2.43 -10.72
CA ARG A 301 -0.40 2.40 -11.45
C ARG A 301 0.04 1.00 -11.83
N ILE A 302 0.05 0.07 -10.86
CA ILE A 302 0.69 -1.24 -11.02
C ILE A 302 -0.31 -2.41 -11.02
N GLY A 303 -1.59 -2.11 -10.84
CA GLY A 303 -2.65 -3.11 -10.72
C GLY A 303 -2.76 -3.71 -9.32
N ARG A 304 -3.94 -4.27 -9.01
CA ARG A 304 -4.30 -4.83 -7.71
C ARG A 304 -3.31 -5.91 -7.22
N GLN A 305 -2.98 -6.86 -8.09
CA GLN A 305 -2.17 -8.02 -7.72
C GLN A 305 -0.74 -7.65 -7.34
N ARG A 306 -0.09 -6.74 -8.08
CA ARG A 306 1.25 -6.24 -7.74
C ARG A 306 1.25 -5.41 -6.47
N THR A 307 0.18 -4.62 -6.24
CA THR A 307 0.00 -3.88 -4.99
C THR A 307 -0.13 -4.83 -3.80
N ALA A 308 -0.98 -5.85 -3.92
CA ALA A 308 -1.15 -6.88 -2.90
C ALA A 308 0.17 -7.63 -2.64
N TRP A 309 0.88 -8.03 -3.71
CA TRP A 309 2.18 -8.70 -3.58
C TRP A 309 3.21 -7.82 -2.85
N LEU A 310 3.34 -6.55 -3.24
CA LEU A 310 4.30 -5.62 -2.62
C LEU A 310 4.02 -5.43 -1.13
N ALA A 311 2.75 -5.28 -0.74
CA ALA A 311 2.36 -5.10 0.64
C ALA A 311 2.46 -6.40 1.46
N LEU A 312 1.98 -7.55 0.92
CA LEU A 312 2.01 -8.83 1.60
C LEU A 312 3.40 -9.44 1.70
N SER A 313 4.29 -9.20 0.73
CA SER A 313 5.66 -9.69 0.81
C SER A 313 6.59 -8.79 1.63
N GLY A 314 6.27 -7.50 1.71
CA GLY A 314 7.11 -6.51 2.37
C GLY A 314 8.52 -6.35 1.75
N VAL A 315 8.75 -6.88 0.54
CA VAL A 315 10.05 -6.80 -0.13
C VAL A 315 10.34 -5.40 -0.64
N ARG A 316 11.63 -5.11 -0.81
CA ARG A 316 12.07 -3.88 -1.48
C ARG A 316 12.04 -4.06 -2.98
N LEU A 317 11.50 -3.06 -3.67
CA LEU A 317 11.47 -2.97 -5.11
C LEU A 317 12.51 -1.94 -5.56
N ASP A 318 13.38 -2.28 -6.51
CA ASP A 318 14.33 -1.35 -7.10
C ASP A 318 13.69 -0.45 -8.17
N ALA A 319 14.39 0.62 -8.57
CA ALA A 319 13.91 1.58 -9.57
C ALA A 319 13.65 0.91 -10.92
N ALA A 320 14.48 -0.03 -11.35
CA ALA A 320 14.32 -0.72 -12.64
C ALA A 320 13.04 -1.57 -12.67
N THR A 321 12.75 -2.30 -11.59
CA THR A 321 11.51 -3.06 -11.46
C THR A 321 10.29 -2.14 -11.33
N ALA A 322 10.42 -1.03 -10.58
CA ALA A 322 9.40 -0.02 -10.46
C ALA A 322 9.02 0.58 -11.83
N LEU A 323 10.00 0.83 -12.69
CA LEU A 323 9.77 1.28 -14.07
C LEU A 323 9.05 0.20 -14.91
N ARG A 324 9.52 -1.06 -14.86
CA ARG A 324 8.86 -2.17 -15.58
C ARG A 324 7.40 -2.35 -15.13
N TRP A 325 7.09 -2.09 -13.88
CA TRP A 325 5.74 -2.17 -13.33
C TRP A 325 4.91 -0.92 -13.59
N ARG A 326 5.51 0.16 -14.08
CA ARG A 326 4.88 1.48 -14.25
C ARG A 326 4.52 2.14 -12.90
N LEU A 327 5.21 1.76 -11.84
CA LEU A 327 5.14 2.49 -10.56
C LEU A 327 5.76 3.87 -10.71
N VAL A 328 6.85 3.94 -11.46
CA VAL A 328 7.48 5.19 -11.91
C VAL A 328 7.46 5.26 -13.43
N ASP A 329 7.53 6.48 -13.97
CA ASP A 329 7.37 6.76 -15.40
C ASP A 329 8.73 6.91 -16.11
N ALA A 330 9.80 7.21 -15.36
CA ALA A 330 11.17 7.32 -15.85
C ALA A 330 12.19 7.12 -14.72
N ILE A 331 13.44 6.82 -15.13
CA ILE A 331 14.63 6.84 -14.25
C ILE A 331 15.57 7.91 -14.80
N GLU A 332 16.12 8.75 -13.91
CA GLU A 332 17.11 9.81 -14.20
C GLU A 332 18.35 9.69 -13.33
#